data_fbd740d9afe6a5653b199ed350d16418
#
_entry.id   fbd740d9afe6a5653b199ed350d16418
#
_cell.length_a   1.000
_cell.length_b   1.000
_cell.length_c   1.000
_cell.angle_alpha   90.00
_cell.angle_beta   90.00
_cell.angle_gamma   90.00
#
_symmetry.space_group_name_H-M   'P 1'
#
loop_
_entity.id
_entity.type
_entity.pdbx_description
1 polymer ?
#
loop_
_entity_poly.entity_id
_entity_poly.type
_entity_poly.pdbx_seq_one_letter_code
_entity_poly.pdbx_strand_id
1 'polypeptide(L)'
;MKGKALSSDEINNFMGVLMLKFGEWNSKTNWVTQLHLGAVRDVRYSLYDALGPDVGGDISYLYQDQLPGILAFLNHLDDKAKVVLYCLDPSQQATLATVSRAFGSKVRLGSAWWLLDTPVGMKRQLEYIGSVDVYSVFAGMVSDSRKLLSYGSRFEMFRRVLSSVLGAMVEKGQMPEAVALNLARIMAYDGPKGFFNL
;
A
#
# COMPACT_ATOMS: atom_id res chain seq x y z
N MET A 1 38.93 9.60 10.88
CA MET A 1 39.01 9.12 9.49
C MET A 1 38.24 10.07 8.62
N LYS A 2 38.82 10.72 7.62
CA LYS A 2 38.07 11.45 6.60
C LYS A 2 37.47 10.37 5.69
N GLY A 3 36.15 10.16 5.77
CA GLY A 3 35.45 9.19 4.93
C GLY A 3 35.55 9.58 3.46
N LYS A 4 35.80 8.61 2.58
CA LYS A 4 35.67 8.77 1.12
C LYS A 4 34.21 9.13 0.80
N ALA A 5 34.00 10.12 -0.08
CA ALA A 5 32.66 10.37 -0.61
C ALA A 5 32.20 9.14 -1.40
N LEU A 6 30.99 8.66 -1.12
CA LEU A 6 30.39 7.52 -1.81
C LEU A 6 29.83 7.94 -3.16
N SER A 7 29.94 7.07 -4.16
CA SER A 7 29.22 7.23 -5.42
C SER A 7 27.72 6.98 -5.23
N SER A 8 26.90 7.42 -6.17
CA SER A 8 25.45 7.15 -6.17
C SER A 8 25.15 5.65 -6.15
N ASP A 9 25.91 4.85 -6.87
CA ASP A 9 25.75 3.39 -6.88
C ASP A 9 26.10 2.75 -5.53
N GLU A 10 27.19 3.22 -4.88
CA GLU A 10 27.55 2.76 -3.54
C GLU A 10 26.45 3.11 -2.53
N ILE A 11 25.85 4.30 -2.63
CA ILE A 11 24.71 4.73 -1.78
C ILE A 11 23.48 3.84 -2.05
N ASN A 12 23.11 3.65 -3.31
CA ASN A 12 21.97 2.83 -3.68
C ASN A 12 22.14 1.37 -3.23
N ASN A 13 23.32 0.80 -3.41
CA ASN A 13 23.62 -0.55 -2.94
C ASN A 13 23.52 -0.67 -1.40
N PHE A 14 24.03 0.32 -0.68
CA PHE A 14 23.92 0.37 0.78
C PHE A 14 22.44 0.44 1.22
N MET A 15 21.64 1.32 0.60
CA MET A 15 20.21 1.43 0.88
C MET A 15 19.47 0.12 0.57
N GLY A 16 19.78 -0.52 -0.55
CA GLY A 16 19.22 -1.84 -0.91
C GLY A 16 19.52 -2.91 0.13
N VAL A 17 20.78 -3.00 0.59
CA VAL A 17 21.17 -3.94 1.65
C VAL A 17 20.45 -3.65 2.96
N LEU A 18 20.31 -2.39 3.34
CA LEU A 18 19.53 -2.02 4.54
C LEU A 18 18.06 -2.46 4.42
N MET A 19 17.42 -2.23 3.28
CA MET A 19 16.05 -2.66 3.06
C MET A 19 15.89 -4.18 3.19
N LEU A 20 16.81 -4.96 2.61
CA LEU A 20 16.81 -6.42 2.76
C LEU A 20 16.96 -6.82 4.24
N LYS A 21 17.86 -6.17 4.99
CA LYS A 21 18.04 -6.44 6.42
C LYS A 21 16.81 -6.09 7.26
N PHE A 22 16.15 -4.98 6.98
CA PHE A 22 14.87 -4.66 7.64
C PHE A 22 13.80 -5.72 7.37
N GLY A 23 13.67 -6.18 6.12
CA GLY A 23 12.77 -7.28 5.78
C GLY A 23 13.09 -8.57 6.52
N GLU A 24 14.38 -8.95 6.59
CA GLU A 24 14.83 -10.13 7.35
C GLU A 24 14.54 -10.01 8.85
N TRP A 25 14.74 -8.85 9.46
CA TRP A 25 14.45 -8.62 10.88
C TRP A 25 12.95 -8.65 11.16
N ASN A 26 12.15 -8.01 10.31
CA ASN A 26 10.69 -8.05 10.41
C ASN A 26 10.17 -9.48 10.29
N SER A 27 10.75 -10.30 9.41
CA SER A 27 10.34 -11.70 9.28
C SER A 27 10.61 -12.51 10.56
N LYS A 28 11.75 -12.27 11.24
CA LYS A 28 12.12 -12.94 12.48
C LYS A 28 11.24 -12.54 13.67
N THR A 29 10.72 -11.32 13.66
CA THR A 29 9.85 -10.79 14.72
C THR A 29 8.36 -10.91 14.38
N ASN A 30 8.03 -11.53 13.22
CA ASN A 30 6.66 -11.63 12.70
C ASN A 30 6.00 -10.26 12.47
N TRP A 31 6.80 -9.23 12.23
CA TRP A 31 6.32 -7.91 11.85
C TRP A 31 6.02 -7.83 10.36
N VAL A 32 5.06 -6.99 10.00
CA VAL A 32 4.70 -6.73 8.61
C VAL A 32 5.53 -5.57 8.08
N THR A 33 6.26 -5.79 7.00
CA THR A 33 6.95 -4.70 6.27
C THR A 33 5.94 -3.95 5.42
N GLN A 34 5.84 -2.63 5.60
CA GLN A 34 4.91 -1.77 4.88
C GLN A 34 5.69 -0.81 3.97
N LEU A 35 5.69 -1.06 2.67
CA LEU A 35 6.39 -0.24 1.68
C LEU A 35 5.46 0.86 1.14
N HIS A 36 5.88 2.11 1.30
CA HIS A 36 5.18 3.29 0.80
C HIS A 36 5.89 3.80 -0.46
N LEU A 37 5.18 3.78 -1.58
CA LEU A 37 5.73 4.00 -2.92
C LEU A 37 5.03 5.18 -3.60
N GLY A 38 5.74 5.84 -4.51
CA GLY A 38 5.14 6.80 -5.44
C GLY A 38 4.86 8.18 -4.85
N ALA A 39 5.69 8.66 -3.91
CA ALA A 39 5.67 10.04 -3.44
C ALA A 39 6.96 10.77 -3.82
N VAL A 40 6.82 11.96 -4.40
CA VAL A 40 7.91 12.95 -4.51
C VAL A 40 7.58 14.10 -3.59
N ARG A 41 8.50 14.37 -2.67
CA ARG A 41 8.28 15.32 -1.57
C ARG A 41 8.70 16.73 -1.94
N ASP A 42 7.97 17.69 -1.39
CA ASP A 42 8.34 19.09 -1.33
C ASP A 42 8.70 19.72 -2.70
N VAL A 43 7.94 19.38 -3.77
CA VAL A 43 8.25 19.80 -5.15
C VAL A 43 8.01 21.29 -5.39
N ARG A 44 7.27 21.97 -4.50
CA ARG A 44 7.04 23.41 -4.56
C ARG A 44 8.04 24.16 -3.69
N TYR A 45 9.17 24.57 -4.28
CA TYR A 45 10.28 25.20 -3.57
C TYR A 45 9.87 26.45 -2.76
N SER A 46 9.02 27.31 -3.31
CA SER A 46 8.56 28.50 -2.58
C SER A 46 7.76 28.19 -1.33
N LEU A 47 7.07 27.04 -1.29
CA LEU A 47 6.35 26.58 -0.11
C LEU A 47 7.32 25.99 0.90
N TYR A 48 8.28 25.20 0.43
CA TYR A 48 9.32 24.61 1.26
C TYR A 48 10.18 25.69 1.93
N ASP A 49 10.62 26.71 1.17
CA ASP A 49 11.44 27.81 1.68
C ASP A 49 10.71 28.65 2.73
N ALA A 50 9.38 28.82 2.56
CA ALA A 50 8.59 29.63 3.49
C ALA A 50 8.19 28.86 4.77
N LEU A 51 7.88 27.57 4.70
CA LEU A 51 7.23 26.82 5.76
C LEU A 51 7.95 25.52 6.17
N GLY A 52 8.99 25.13 5.43
CA GLY A 52 9.71 23.88 5.66
C GLY A 52 9.06 22.67 5.01
N PRO A 53 9.52 21.45 5.36
CA PRO A 53 9.01 20.21 4.78
C PRO A 53 7.61 19.84 5.29
N ASP A 54 6.94 18.95 4.57
CA ASP A 54 5.70 18.29 5.02
C ASP A 54 4.49 19.23 5.14
N VAL A 55 4.46 20.28 4.32
CA VAL A 55 3.42 21.32 4.33
C VAL A 55 2.46 21.25 3.12
N GLY A 56 2.40 20.09 2.44
CA GLY A 56 1.47 19.84 1.33
C GLY A 56 2.05 20.12 -0.05
N GLY A 57 3.38 20.21 -0.19
CA GLY A 57 4.08 20.35 -1.46
C GLY A 57 4.39 19.05 -2.19
N ASP A 58 3.76 17.94 -1.81
CA ASP A 58 4.05 16.59 -2.31
C ASP A 58 3.16 16.20 -3.48
N ILE A 59 3.71 15.36 -4.38
CA ILE A 59 2.96 14.82 -5.52
C ILE A 59 3.07 13.29 -5.58
N SER A 60 2.12 12.67 -6.28
CA SER A 60 2.22 11.26 -6.65
C SER A 60 3.02 11.11 -7.94
N TYR A 61 4.14 10.41 -7.86
CA TYR A 61 4.98 10.12 -9.03
C TYR A 61 5.93 8.98 -8.76
N LEU A 62 6.07 8.06 -9.71
CA LEU A 62 7.15 7.08 -9.73
C LEU A 62 8.30 7.65 -10.56
N TYR A 63 9.30 8.16 -9.88
CA TYR A 63 10.47 8.78 -10.53
C TYR A 63 11.31 7.79 -11.33
N GLN A 64 11.28 6.52 -10.91
CA GLN A 64 11.98 5.41 -11.56
C GLN A 64 11.11 4.17 -11.54
N ASP A 65 11.35 3.24 -12.45
CA ASP A 65 10.76 1.90 -12.38
C ASP A 65 11.27 1.19 -11.12
N GLN A 66 10.42 1.15 -10.10
CA GLN A 66 10.73 0.52 -8.82
C GLN A 66 10.42 -0.99 -8.84
N LEU A 67 9.74 -1.49 -9.87
CA LEU A 67 9.28 -2.87 -9.93
C LEU A 67 10.43 -3.88 -9.84
N PRO A 68 11.57 -3.72 -10.55
CA PRO A 68 12.69 -4.65 -10.41
C PRO A 68 13.22 -4.74 -8.97
N GLY A 69 13.33 -3.61 -8.27
CA GLY A 69 13.75 -3.56 -6.87
C GLY A 69 12.75 -4.21 -5.92
N ILE A 70 11.45 -3.97 -6.12
CA ILE A 70 10.36 -4.60 -5.36
C ILE A 70 10.41 -6.11 -5.56
N LEU A 71 10.51 -6.60 -6.80
CA LEU A 71 10.58 -8.02 -7.09
C LEU A 71 11.83 -8.67 -6.48
N ALA A 72 12.99 -8.02 -6.55
CA ALA A 72 14.21 -8.50 -5.92
C ALA A 72 14.05 -8.60 -4.38
N PHE A 73 13.45 -7.58 -3.75
CA PHE A 73 13.15 -7.58 -2.33
C PHE A 73 12.19 -8.71 -1.93
N LEU A 74 11.10 -8.87 -2.67
CA LEU A 74 10.10 -9.90 -2.40
C LEU A 74 10.66 -11.31 -2.60
N ASN A 75 11.41 -11.56 -3.68
CA ASN A 75 12.07 -12.86 -3.92
C ASN A 75 13.13 -13.18 -2.86
N HIS A 76 13.86 -12.19 -2.34
CA HIS A 76 14.83 -12.41 -1.27
C HIS A 76 14.15 -12.88 0.03
N LEU A 77 13.01 -12.30 0.36
CA LEU A 77 12.25 -12.64 1.54
C LEU A 77 11.37 -13.87 1.35
N ASP A 78 10.87 -14.05 0.12
CA ASP A 78 9.95 -15.11 -0.27
C ASP A 78 8.87 -15.33 0.79
N ASP A 79 8.47 -16.56 1.09
CA ASP A 79 7.43 -16.86 2.09
C ASP A 79 7.80 -16.55 3.55
N LYS A 80 8.98 -16.00 3.81
CA LYS A 80 9.48 -15.73 5.18
C LYS A 80 8.91 -14.47 5.80
N ALA A 81 8.45 -13.50 5.00
CA ALA A 81 7.99 -12.21 5.50
C ALA A 81 6.63 -11.80 4.95
N LYS A 82 5.88 -11.07 5.77
CA LYS A 82 4.66 -10.39 5.35
C LYS A 82 4.99 -8.99 4.84
N VAL A 83 4.49 -8.64 3.66
CA VAL A 83 4.75 -7.33 3.04
C VAL A 83 3.43 -6.70 2.58
N VAL A 84 3.29 -5.39 2.78
CA VAL A 84 2.22 -4.60 2.20
C VAL A 84 2.81 -3.56 1.26
N LEU A 85 2.24 -3.46 0.07
CA LEU A 85 2.62 -2.50 -0.95
C LEU A 85 1.57 -1.38 -1.01
N TYR A 86 1.94 -0.18 -0.60
CA TYR A 86 1.11 1.02 -0.75
C TYR A 86 1.68 1.86 -1.89
N CYS A 87 0.85 2.33 -2.80
CA CYS A 87 1.29 3.17 -3.90
C CYS A 87 0.39 4.38 -4.11
N LEU A 88 1.01 5.56 -4.18
CA LEU A 88 0.32 6.82 -4.47
C LEU A 88 0.12 7.06 -5.97
N ASP A 89 0.84 6.36 -6.82
CA ASP A 89 0.64 6.46 -8.27
C ASP A 89 -0.47 5.50 -8.72
N PRO A 90 -1.64 6.01 -9.15
CA PRO A 90 -2.73 5.16 -9.60
C PRO A 90 -2.38 4.26 -10.77
N SER A 91 -1.42 4.68 -11.63
CA SER A 91 -1.01 3.91 -12.80
C SER A 91 -0.31 2.59 -12.43
N GLN A 92 0.29 2.50 -11.24
CA GLN A 92 1.02 1.33 -10.78
C GLN A 92 0.16 0.35 -9.96
N GLN A 93 -1.01 0.77 -9.52
CA GLN A 93 -1.84 -0.05 -8.63
C GLN A 93 -2.27 -1.37 -9.26
N ALA A 94 -2.58 -1.39 -10.56
CA ALA A 94 -2.93 -2.62 -11.26
C ALA A 94 -1.72 -3.59 -11.31
N THR A 95 -0.52 -3.09 -11.58
CA THR A 95 0.71 -3.89 -11.57
C THR A 95 0.98 -4.47 -10.20
N LEU A 96 0.90 -3.65 -9.14
CA LEU A 96 1.14 -4.10 -7.77
C LEU A 96 0.08 -5.08 -7.26
N ALA A 97 -1.16 -4.97 -7.73
CA ALA A 97 -2.20 -5.97 -7.46
C ALA A 97 -1.84 -7.33 -8.06
N THR A 98 -1.29 -7.37 -9.29
CA THR A 98 -0.80 -8.62 -9.89
C THR A 98 0.44 -9.15 -9.20
N VAL A 99 1.33 -8.29 -8.71
CA VAL A 99 2.46 -8.69 -7.84
C VAL A 99 1.95 -9.34 -6.57
N SER A 100 0.99 -8.72 -5.88
CA SER A 100 0.35 -9.31 -4.69
C SER A 100 -0.23 -10.70 -4.99
N ARG A 101 -0.92 -10.86 -6.13
CA ARG A 101 -1.42 -12.15 -6.57
C ARG A 101 -0.32 -13.18 -6.80
N ALA A 102 0.78 -12.79 -7.44
CA ALA A 102 1.90 -13.68 -7.78
C ALA A 102 2.62 -14.22 -6.53
N PHE A 103 2.77 -13.40 -5.49
CA PHE A 103 3.42 -13.77 -4.22
C PHE A 103 2.45 -14.32 -3.17
N GLY A 104 1.16 -14.40 -3.47
CA GLY A 104 0.14 -15.03 -2.63
C GLY A 104 -0.14 -14.26 -1.33
N SER A 105 -0.59 -14.97 -0.29
CA SER A 105 -1.12 -14.37 0.94
C SER A 105 -0.11 -13.56 1.77
N LYS A 106 1.18 -13.72 1.51
CA LYS A 106 2.26 -13.01 2.22
C LYS A 106 2.48 -11.58 1.72
N VAL A 107 2.12 -11.29 0.48
CA VAL A 107 2.25 -9.96 -0.12
C VAL A 107 0.86 -9.41 -0.40
N ARG A 108 0.53 -8.29 0.22
CA ARG A 108 -0.79 -7.66 0.08
C ARG A 108 -0.69 -6.27 -0.52
N LEU A 109 -1.69 -5.89 -1.32
CA LEU A 109 -1.86 -4.50 -1.71
C LEU A 109 -2.52 -3.73 -0.55
N GLY A 110 -1.92 -2.61 -0.17
CA GLY A 110 -2.45 -1.69 0.84
C GLY A 110 -3.56 -0.80 0.29
N SER A 111 -4.27 -0.12 1.17
CA SER A 111 -5.36 0.77 0.78
C SER A 111 -4.88 1.99 -0.01
N ALA A 112 -5.79 2.57 -0.77
CA ALA A 112 -5.66 3.95 -1.22
C ALA A 112 -5.60 4.87 0.02
N TRP A 113 -4.49 5.60 0.16
CA TRP A 113 -4.27 6.48 1.30
C TRP A 113 -3.71 7.81 0.84
N TRP A 114 -3.58 8.77 1.71
CA TRP A 114 -3.02 10.10 1.50
C TRP A 114 -3.67 10.81 0.29
N LEU A 115 -2.97 10.99 -0.83
CA LEU A 115 -3.49 11.67 -2.03
C LEU A 115 -4.67 10.91 -2.68
N LEU A 116 -4.76 9.60 -2.45
CA LEU A 116 -5.82 8.72 -2.97
C LEU A 116 -6.91 8.40 -1.94
N ASP A 117 -6.81 8.92 -0.72
CA ASP A 117 -7.79 8.70 0.36
C ASP A 117 -9.05 9.54 0.12
N THR A 118 -9.73 9.22 -0.97
CA THR A 118 -10.98 9.82 -1.43
C THR A 118 -11.95 8.71 -1.87
N PRO A 119 -13.27 8.96 -1.89
CA PRO A 119 -14.21 7.95 -2.38
C PRO A 119 -13.89 7.45 -3.79
N VAL A 120 -13.44 8.35 -4.67
CA VAL A 120 -13.07 7.99 -6.06
C VAL A 120 -11.78 7.16 -6.10
N GLY A 121 -10.76 7.56 -5.35
CA GLY A 121 -9.49 6.83 -5.26
C GLY A 121 -9.68 5.42 -4.70
N MET A 122 -10.42 5.29 -3.59
CA MET A 122 -10.77 4.01 -2.98
C MET A 122 -11.57 3.12 -3.93
N LYS A 123 -12.59 3.68 -4.60
CA LYS A 123 -13.40 2.94 -5.55
C LYS A 123 -12.55 2.37 -6.68
N ARG A 124 -11.72 3.20 -7.32
CA ARG A 124 -10.81 2.78 -8.39
C ARG A 124 -9.87 1.66 -7.96
N GLN A 125 -9.29 1.79 -6.76
CA GLN A 125 -8.43 0.74 -6.23
C GLN A 125 -9.19 -0.57 -6.02
N LEU A 126 -10.37 -0.53 -5.40
CA LEU A 126 -11.20 -1.71 -5.19
C LEU A 126 -11.59 -2.37 -6.53
N GLU A 127 -11.87 -1.58 -7.56
CA GLU A 127 -12.11 -2.10 -8.91
C GLU A 127 -10.85 -2.79 -9.49
N TYR A 128 -9.64 -2.24 -9.31
CA TYR A 128 -8.40 -2.90 -9.74
C TYR A 128 -8.15 -4.22 -9.03
N ILE A 129 -8.24 -4.26 -7.71
CA ILE A 129 -8.01 -5.50 -6.96
C ILE A 129 -9.07 -6.56 -7.28
N GLY A 130 -10.31 -6.15 -7.53
CA GLY A 130 -11.37 -7.04 -7.98
C GLY A 130 -11.12 -7.60 -9.37
N SER A 131 -10.56 -6.78 -10.29
CA SER A 131 -10.28 -7.22 -11.67
C SER A 131 -9.22 -8.32 -11.77
N VAL A 132 -8.40 -8.51 -10.73
CA VAL A 132 -7.35 -9.54 -10.65
C VAL A 132 -7.58 -10.54 -9.53
N ASP A 133 -8.79 -10.55 -8.95
CA ASP A 133 -9.23 -11.53 -7.94
C ASP A 133 -8.36 -11.56 -6.66
N VAL A 134 -8.07 -10.37 -6.10
CA VAL A 134 -7.27 -10.26 -4.88
C VAL A 134 -8.00 -9.59 -3.71
N TYR A 135 -9.34 -9.55 -3.71
CA TYR A 135 -10.12 -9.00 -2.58
C TYR A 135 -9.79 -9.67 -1.25
N SER A 136 -9.67 -11.00 -1.24
CA SER A 136 -9.41 -11.77 -0.02
C SER A 136 -8.02 -11.52 0.59
N VAL A 137 -7.08 -10.99 -0.19
CA VAL A 137 -5.70 -10.69 0.24
C VAL A 137 -5.43 -9.19 0.31
N PHE A 138 -6.46 -8.36 0.31
CA PHE A 138 -6.33 -6.94 0.55
C PHE A 138 -5.84 -6.67 1.99
N ALA A 139 -4.93 -5.69 2.17
CA ALA A 139 -4.33 -5.43 3.48
C ALA A 139 -5.27 -4.72 4.47
N GLY A 140 -6.42 -4.25 4.01
CA GLY A 140 -7.36 -3.45 4.81
C GLY A 140 -7.16 -1.95 4.65
N MET A 141 -8.06 -1.17 5.24
CA MET A 141 -7.99 0.28 5.27
C MET A 141 -6.90 0.75 6.22
N VAL A 142 -6.12 1.72 5.79
CA VAL A 142 -5.23 2.52 6.63
C VAL A 142 -5.49 3.99 6.33
N SER A 143 -5.62 4.82 7.36
CA SER A 143 -5.82 6.25 7.17
C SER A 143 -4.52 7.04 7.18
N ASP A 144 -3.50 6.51 7.84
CA ASP A 144 -2.22 7.21 8.12
C ASP A 144 -2.44 8.63 8.71
N SER A 145 -3.52 8.79 9.46
CA SER A 145 -3.91 10.09 9.98
C SER A 145 -3.13 10.47 11.24
N ARG A 146 -2.67 11.71 11.28
CA ARG A 146 -2.06 12.32 12.46
C ARG A 146 -3.10 12.89 13.45
N LYS A 147 -4.40 12.79 13.12
CA LYS A 147 -5.50 13.37 13.90
C LYS A 147 -6.49 12.28 14.32
N LEU A 148 -6.63 12.09 15.63
CA LEU A 148 -7.54 11.09 16.21
C LEU A 148 -8.99 11.23 15.70
N LEU A 149 -9.49 12.44 15.57
CA LEU A 149 -10.87 12.71 15.12
C LEU A 149 -11.17 12.27 13.68
N SER A 150 -10.14 12.06 12.85
CA SER A 150 -10.33 11.64 11.46
C SER A 150 -10.45 10.13 11.29
N TYR A 151 -10.10 9.32 12.27
CA TYR A 151 -10.17 7.86 12.14
C TYR A 151 -11.61 7.40 11.87
N GLY A 152 -12.55 7.79 12.69
CA GLY A 152 -13.95 7.37 12.54
C GLY A 152 -14.52 7.68 11.15
N SER A 153 -14.35 8.93 10.69
CA SER A 153 -14.88 9.39 9.41
C SER A 153 -14.22 8.68 8.21
N ARG A 154 -12.90 8.44 8.24
CA ARG A 154 -12.18 7.79 7.15
C ARG A 154 -12.50 6.31 7.04
N PHE A 155 -12.57 5.59 8.15
CA PHE A 155 -12.98 4.19 8.15
C PHE A 155 -14.46 4.03 7.78
N GLU A 156 -15.33 4.96 8.15
CA GLU A 156 -16.72 4.98 7.71
C GLU A 156 -16.82 5.22 6.20
N MET A 157 -16.06 6.17 5.67
CA MET A 157 -16.00 6.42 4.23
C MET A 157 -15.55 5.16 3.47
N PHE A 158 -14.50 4.48 3.94
CA PHE A 158 -14.04 3.23 3.34
C PHE A 158 -15.14 2.16 3.32
N ARG A 159 -15.81 1.93 4.46
CA ARG A 159 -16.89 0.95 4.53
C ARG A 159 -18.03 1.25 3.55
N ARG A 160 -18.40 2.52 3.40
CA ARG A 160 -19.43 2.93 2.43
C ARG A 160 -19.00 2.69 0.99
N VAL A 161 -17.75 3.02 0.64
CA VAL A 161 -17.21 2.78 -0.71
C VAL A 161 -17.12 1.28 -0.98
N LEU A 162 -16.61 0.50 -0.04
CA LEU A 162 -16.53 -0.97 -0.15
C LEU A 162 -17.92 -1.59 -0.36
N SER A 163 -18.90 -1.21 0.44
CA SER A 163 -20.28 -1.68 0.31
C SER A 163 -20.90 -1.29 -1.02
N SER A 164 -20.62 -0.09 -1.53
CA SER A 164 -21.09 0.36 -2.84
C SER A 164 -20.50 -0.46 -3.99
N VAL A 165 -19.18 -0.76 -3.92
CA VAL A 165 -18.52 -1.57 -4.96
C VAL A 165 -19.05 -3.00 -4.96
N LEU A 166 -19.07 -3.66 -3.81
CA LEU A 166 -19.54 -5.04 -3.70
C LEU A 166 -21.04 -5.16 -3.99
N GLY A 167 -21.86 -4.21 -3.52
CA GLY A 167 -23.30 -4.16 -3.79
C GLY A 167 -23.60 -4.02 -5.30
N ALA A 168 -22.87 -3.17 -6.00
CA ALA A 168 -23.00 -3.04 -7.45
C ALA A 168 -22.67 -4.35 -8.21
N MET A 169 -21.73 -5.16 -7.70
CA MET A 169 -21.43 -6.48 -8.27
C MET A 169 -22.58 -7.46 -8.04
N VAL A 170 -23.22 -7.41 -6.87
CA VAL A 170 -24.41 -8.24 -6.56
C VAL A 170 -25.58 -7.85 -7.46
N GLU A 171 -25.89 -6.56 -7.57
CA GLU A 171 -26.98 -6.05 -8.43
C GLU A 171 -26.81 -6.44 -9.89
N LYS A 172 -25.57 -6.49 -10.38
CA LYS A 172 -25.23 -6.93 -11.74
C LYS A 172 -25.15 -8.44 -11.92
N GLY A 173 -25.42 -9.22 -10.88
CA GLY A 173 -25.30 -10.69 -10.92
C GLY A 173 -23.85 -11.21 -11.05
N GLN A 174 -22.85 -10.39 -10.77
CA GLN A 174 -21.42 -10.73 -10.87
C GLN A 174 -20.91 -11.46 -9.61
N MET A 175 -21.64 -11.35 -8.49
CA MET A 175 -21.28 -11.94 -7.21
C MET A 175 -22.52 -12.28 -6.41
N PRO A 176 -22.61 -13.48 -5.78
CA PRO A 176 -23.66 -13.78 -4.81
C PRO A 176 -23.60 -12.87 -3.58
N GLU A 177 -24.75 -12.44 -3.06
CA GLU A 177 -24.82 -11.54 -1.88
C GLU A 177 -24.06 -12.09 -0.68
N ALA A 178 -24.21 -13.39 -0.38
CA ALA A 178 -23.50 -14.03 0.74
C ALA A 178 -21.96 -13.94 0.60
N VAL A 179 -21.44 -14.00 -0.63
CA VAL A 179 -20.00 -13.83 -0.92
C VAL A 179 -19.60 -12.37 -0.71
N ALA A 180 -20.41 -11.41 -1.18
CA ALA A 180 -20.15 -9.99 -0.99
C ALA A 180 -20.09 -9.60 0.49
N LEU A 181 -21.04 -10.08 1.31
CA LEU A 181 -21.07 -9.84 2.75
C LEU A 181 -19.84 -10.43 3.46
N ASN A 182 -19.44 -11.65 3.08
CA ASN A 182 -18.23 -12.28 3.63
C ASN A 182 -16.97 -11.49 3.23
N LEU A 183 -16.84 -11.08 1.97
CA LEU A 183 -15.72 -10.26 1.50
C LEU A 183 -15.66 -8.91 2.22
N ALA A 184 -16.80 -8.24 2.40
CA ALA A 184 -16.86 -6.98 3.12
C ALA A 184 -16.29 -7.13 4.54
N ARG A 185 -16.62 -8.22 5.24
CA ARG A 185 -16.09 -8.53 6.57
C ARG A 185 -14.61 -8.85 6.54
N ILE A 186 -14.17 -9.68 5.60
CA ILE A 186 -12.74 -10.03 5.43
C ILE A 186 -11.92 -8.77 5.16
N MET A 187 -12.34 -7.93 4.23
CA MET A 187 -11.59 -6.74 3.84
C MET A 187 -11.56 -5.65 4.91
N ALA A 188 -12.68 -5.48 5.65
CA ALA A 188 -12.80 -4.43 6.64
C ALA A 188 -12.22 -4.81 8.02
N TYR A 189 -12.12 -6.09 8.36
CA TYR A 189 -11.76 -6.51 9.72
C TYR A 189 -10.94 -7.80 9.79
N ASP A 190 -11.48 -8.95 9.40
CA ASP A 190 -10.86 -10.25 9.69
C ASP A 190 -9.50 -10.41 8.98
N GLY A 191 -9.40 -9.97 7.74
CA GLY A 191 -8.19 -10.05 6.95
C GLY A 191 -7.04 -9.21 7.53
N PRO A 192 -7.22 -7.89 7.74
CA PRO A 192 -6.21 -7.06 8.41
C PRO A 192 -5.86 -7.57 9.81
N LYS A 193 -6.87 -7.90 10.63
CA LYS A 193 -6.64 -8.41 11.99
C LYS A 193 -5.72 -9.63 11.99
N GLY A 194 -6.01 -10.63 11.16
CA GLY A 194 -5.19 -11.84 11.09
C GLY A 194 -3.83 -11.60 10.44
N PHE A 195 -3.75 -10.72 9.44
CA PHE A 195 -2.49 -10.44 8.74
C PHE A 195 -1.50 -9.68 9.61
N PHE A 196 -1.96 -8.67 10.34
CA PHE A 196 -1.13 -7.85 11.23
C PHE A 196 -0.97 -8.43 12.64
N ASN A 197 -1.63 -9.55 12.96
CA ASN A 197 -1.62 -10.20 14.28
C ASN A 197 -2.17 -9.29 15.40
N LEU A 198 -3.32 -8.62 15.16
CA LEU A 198 -4.00 -7.71 16.09
C LEU A 198 -5.05 -8.44 16.95
#